data_8f932a468bd5566b6d7b1dcdf041fb0c
#
_entry.id   8f932a468bd5566b6d7b1dcdf041fb0c
#
_cell.length_a   1.000
_cell.length_b   1.000
_cell.length_c   1.000
_cell.angle_alpha   90.00
_cell.angle_beta   90.00
_cell.angle_gamma   90.00
#
_symmetry.space_group_name_H-M   'P 1'
#
loop_
_entity.id
_entity.type
_entity.pdbx_description
1 polymer ?
#
loop_
_entity_poly.entity_id
_entity_poly.type
_entity_poly.pdbx_seq_one_letter_code
_entity_poly.pdbx_strand_id
1 'polypeptide(L)'
;FDAQLDRLRKFMNQLDAQEAELSSKREDLTKRLTELTRIQSSIEDLDSQVKQLIDTRNRTDADYRSLIALETLQTNQRVAIAVDERTPDELSFPKLQVMLPAGLILVVAGVVGSLVLREIVDQRIKSPADVNLIPKARVLGMVPDAEEDPAGVSNVAMAFRDKDRGVMAECFRQIRATIIKRTHQMGHKTILVVGGTPGAGATTVISNLAYALAAADRRVLVIDANTRRPGQHKAFGMNEAPGLADVLAGTHTLSGVVQRTADKKVDVVTAGSREKRDLERLSTELMTSILRDAKDAYDIVLVDTAPMVVSGDAMGLAARCDASILVVRAMHEKRGMVARLRNDLADVRAEHLGILVNGVKSAAGGYMKSNMKATHEYQTQGH
;
A
#
# COMPACT_ATOMS: atom_id res chain seq x y z
N PHE A 1 -58.42 -11.47 2.63
CA PHE A 1 -57.29 -12.33 2.19
C PHE A 1 -57.25 -12.37 0.63
N ASP A 2 -58.39 -12.58 -0.01
CA ASP A 2 -58.46 -12.71 -1.49
C ASP A 2 -58.07 -11.40 -2.23
N ALA A 3 -58.50 -10.25 -1.70
CA ALA A 3 -58.15 -8.94 -2.31
C ALA A 3 -56.64 -8.59 -2.20
N GLN A 4 -55.95 -9.10 -1.22
CA GLN A 4 -54.50 -8.96 -1.10
C GLN A 4 -53.77 -9.93 -2.03
N LEU A 5 -54.28 -11.14 -2.19
CA LEU A 5 -53.76 -12.12 -3.13
C LEU A 5 -53.88 -11.67 -4.59
N ASP A 6 -54.98 -11.01 -4.93
CA ASP A 6 -55.18 -10.43 -6.27
C ASP A 6 -54.26 -9.24 -6.55
N ARG A 7 -53.96 -8.41 -5.54
CA ARG A 7 -52.97 -7.33 -5.68
C ARG A 7 -51.56 -7.88 -5.88
N LEU A 8 -51.19 -8.91 -5.11
CA LEU A 8 -49.91 -9.58 -5.26
C LEU A 8 -49.78 -10.24 -6.64
N ARG A 9 -50.79 -10.92 -7.13
CA ARG A 9 -50.79 -11.48 -8.51
C ARG A 9 -50.65 -10.43 -9.58
N LYS A 10 -51.34 -9.30 -9.48
CA LYS A 10 -51.19 -8.20 -10.41
C LYS A 10 -49.79 -7.61 -10.38
N PHE A 11 -49.21 -7.46 -9.17
CA PHE A 11 -47.84 -6.96 -9.02
C PHE A 11 -46.80 -7.94 -9.58
N MET A 12 -46.96 -9.27 -9.34
CA MET A 12 -46.11 -10.31 -9.95
C MET A 12 -46.18 -10.26 -11.48
N ASN A 13 -47.38 -10.19 -12.06
CA ASN A 13 -47.52 -10.10 -13.51
C ASN A 13 -46.91 -8.80 -14.11
N GLN A 14 -46.90 -7.69 -13.35
CA GLN A 14 -46.21 -6.47 -13.74
C GLN A 14 -44.68 -6.65 -13.70
N LEU A 15 -44.15 -7.31 -12.68
CA LEU A 15 -42.72 -7.61 -12.58
C LEU A 15 -42.27 -8.54 -13.68
N ASP A 16 -43.04 -9.61 -13.97
CA ASP A 16 -42.72 -10.53 -15.07
C ASP A 16 -42.74 -9.84 -16.44
N ALA A 17 -43.67 -8.90 -16.65
CA ALA A 17 -43.71 -8.09 -17.85
C ALA A 17 -42.51 -7.14 -17.95
N GLN A 18 -42.06 -6.52 -16.85
CA GLN A 18 -40.87 -5.68 -16.81
C GLN A 18 -39.61 -6.50 -17.03
N GLU A 19 -39.52 -7.69 -16.46
CA GLU A 19 -38.38 -8.59 -16.66
C GLU A 19 -38.28 -9.04 -18.12
N ALA A 20 -39.42 -9.37 -18.74
CA ALA A 20 -39.44 -9.70 -20.18
C ALA A 20 -39.02 -8.52 -21.05
N GLU A 21 -39.46 -7.30 -20.74
CA GLU A 21 -39.06 -6.08 -21.48
C GLU A 21 -37.56 -5.79 -21.30
N LEU A 22 -37.03 -5.88 -20.09
CA LEU A 22 -35.63 -5.70 -19.79
C LEU A 22 -34.75 -6.77 -20.45
N SER A 23 -35.22 -8.01 -20.45
CA SER A 23 -34.55 -9.13 -21.17
C SER A 23 -34.46 -8.87 -22.67
N SER A 24 -35.54 -8.43 -23.28
CA SER A 24 -35.58 -8.05 -24.71
C SER A 24 -34.64 -6.88 -25.02
N LYS A 25 -34.66 -5.83 -24.19
CA LYS A 25 -33.73 -4.69 -24.33
C LYS A 25 -32.27 -5.10 -24.17
N ARG A 26 -31.99 -6.01 -23.24
CA ARG A 26 -30.65 -6.56 -23.05
C ARG A 26 -30.16 -7.32 -24.28
N GLU A 27 -31.04 -8.12 -24.89
CA GLU A 27 -30.71 -8.88 -26.10
C GLU A 27 -30.45 -7.95 -27.29
N ASP A 28 -31.29 -6.90 -27.48
CA ASP A 28 -31.05 -5.89 -28.53
C ASP A 28 -29.75 -5.13 -28.34
N LEU A 29 -29.45 -4.72 -27.11
CA LEU A 29 -28.17 -4.07 -26.78
C LEU A 29 -26.98 -4.98 -27.02
N THR A 30 -27.10 -6.26 -26.72
CA THR A 30 -26.03 -7.24 -26.97
C THR A 30 -25.78 -7.42 -28.45
N LYS A 31 -26.84 -7.48 -29.27
CA LYS A 31 -26.72 -7.55 -30.74
C LYS A 31 -26.05 -6.29 -31.29
N ARG A 32 -26.43 -5.10 -30.84
CA ARG A 32 -25.82 -3.82 -31.23
C ARG A 32 -24.34 -3.73 -30.82
N LEU A 33 -24.01 -4.20 -29.62
CA LEU A 33 -22.63 -4.30 -29.15
C LEU A 33 -21.77 -5.19 -30.04
N THR A 34 -22.31 -6.36 -30.41
CA THR A 34 -21.62 -7.30 -31.29
C THR A 34 -21.40 -6.69 -32.70
N GLU A 35 -22.38 -5.98 -33.20
CA GLU A 35 -22.30 -5.29 -34.49
C GLU A 35 -21.28 -4.14 -34.47
N LEU A 36 -21.30 -3.33 -33.41
CA LEU A 36 -20.30 -2.27 -33.21
C LEU A 36 -18.87 -2.84 -33.11
N THR A 37 -18.68 -3.92 -32.37
CA THR A 37 -17.36 -4.58 -32.26
C THR A 37 -16.88 -5.09 -33.62
N ARG A 38 -17.80 -5.62 -34.46
CA ARG A 38 -17.47 -6.06 -35.81
C ARG A 38 -17.10 -4.88 -36.72
N ILE A 39 -17.83 -3.77 -36.63
CA ILE A 39 -17.49 -2.54 -37.37
C ILE A 39 -16.14 -2.00 -36.93
N GLN A 40 -15.89 -1.97 -35.65
CA GLN A 40 -14.61 -1.51 -35.09
C GLN A 40 -13.44 -2.35 -35.60
N SER A 41 -13.56 -3.69 -35.60
CA SER A 41 -12.52 -4.57 -36.15
C SER A 41 -12.30 -4.34 -37.63
N SER A 42 -13.37 -4.06 -38.41
CA SER A 42 -13.26 -3.74 -39.81
C SER A 42 -12.57 -2.41 -40.09
N ILE A 43 -12.78 -1.41 -39.23
CA ILE A 43 -12.09 -0.11 -39.29
C ILE A 43 -10.59 -0.29 -39.00
N GLU A 44 -10.23 -1.09 -37.99
CA GLU A 44 -8.83 -1.37 -37.65
C GLU A 44 -8.11 -2.12 -38.80
N ASP A 45 -8.78 -3.08 -39.46
CA ASP A 45 -8.24 -3.76 -40.62
C ASP A 45 -8.03 -2.80 -41.80
N LEU A 46 -9.00 -1.95 -42.10
CA LEU A 46 -8.89 -0.92 -43.13
C LEU A 46 -7.77 0.07 -42.83
N ASP A 47 -7.63 0.53 -41.58
CA ASP A 47 -6.54 1.43 -41.18
C ASP A 47 -5.16 0.77 -41.38
N SER A 48 -5.07 -0.51 -41.06
CA SER A 48 -3.86 -1.33 -41.32
C SER A 48 -3.54 -1.43 -42.83
N GLN A 49 -4.56 -1.66 -43.66
CA GLN A 49 -4.39 -1.73 -45.13
C GLN A 49 -3.97 -0.36 -45.68
N VAL A 50 -4.59 0.72 -45.23
CA VAL A 50 -4.21 2.09 -45.63
C VAL A 50 -2.75 2.39 -45.25
N LYS A 51 -2.31 2.02 -44.06
CA LYS A 51 -0.90 2.18 -43.66
C LYS A 51 0.05 1.39 -44.57
N GLN A 52 -0.28 0.15 -44.86
CA GLN A 52 0.53 -0.69 -45.79
C GLN A 52 0.62 -0.09 -47.18
N LEU A 53 -0.49 0.45 -47.69
CA LEU A 53 -0.52 1.08 -49.02
C LEU A 53 0.30 2.40 -49.01
N ILE A 54 0.25 3.19 -47.96
CA ILE A 54 1.07 4.39 -47.79
C ILE A 54 2.55 4.03 -47.76
N ASP A 55 2.93 3.00 -47.00
CA ASP A 55 4.32 2.54 -46.92
C ASP A 55 4.84 2.02 -48.24
N THR A 56 4.01 1.24 -48.94
CA THR A 56 4.34 0.73 -50.26
C THR A 56 4.51 1.87 -51.26
N ARG A 57 3.60 2.81 -51.27
CA ARG A 57 3.71 4.04 -52.10
C ARG A 57 5.01 4.80 -51.82
N ASN A 58 5.32 5.03 -50.54
CA ASN A 58 6.52 5.76 -50.14
C ASN A 58 7.83 5.04 -50.60
N ARG A 59 7.85 3.69 -50.50
CA ARG A 59 8.97 2.87 -51.04
C ARG A 59 9.07 3.01 -52.54
N THR A 60 7.96 2.86 -53.25
CA THR A 60 7.96 2.97 -54.71
C THR A 60 8.36 4.38 -55.18
N ASP A 61 7.94 5.44 -54.46
CA ASP A 61 8.36 6.81 -54.75
C ASP A 61 9.87 7.03 -54.49
N ALA A 62 10.43 6.40 -53.46
CA ALA A 62 11.87 6.45 -53.18
C ALA A 62 12.66 5.69 -54.28
N ASP A 63 12.21 4.51 -54.68
CA ASP A 63 12.81 3.75 -55.76
C ASP A 63 12.74 4.50 -57.09
N TYR A 64 11.60 5.12 -57.40
CA TYR A 64 11.44 5.94 -58.63
C TYR A 64 12.40 7.12 -58.63
N ARG A 65 12.54 7.85 -57.51
CA ARG A 65 13.52 8.97 -57.38
C ARG A 65 14.96 8.49 -57.54
N SER A 66 15.29 7.30 -57.02
CA SER A 66 16.61 6.71 -57.17
C SER A 66 16.91 6.34 -58.61
N LEU A 67 15.92 5.80 -59.35
CA LEU A 67 16.06 5.51 -60.76
C LEU A 67 16.23 6.75 -61.63
N ILE A 68 15.46 7.82 -61.37
CA ILE A 68 15.64 9.16 -62.04
C ILE A 68 17.03 9.71 -61.76
N ALA A 69 17.51 9.59 -60.50
CA ALA A 69 18.87 10.05 -60.16
C ALA A 69 19.96 9.25 -60.90
N LEU A 70 19.76 7.92 -61.06
CA LEU A 70 20.68 7.09 -61.88
C LEU A 70 20.63 7.43 -63.38
N GLU A 71 19.44 7.70 -63.92
CA GLU A 71 19.28 8.11 -65.34
C GLU A 71 19.93 9.47 -65.59
N THR A 72 19.78 10.43 -64.66
CA THR A 72 20.44 11.73 -64.73
C THR A 72 21.97 11.64 -64.65
N LEU A 73 22.47 10.65 -63.86
CA LEU A 73 23.93 10.39 -63.75
C LEU A 73 24.48 9.72 -65.01
N GLN A 74 23.71 8.84 -65.69
CA GLN A 74 24.14 8.21 -66.96
C GLN A 74 24.21 9.24 -68.10
N THR A 75 23.36 10.26 -68.12
CA THR A 75 23.32 11.26 -69.20
C THR A 75 24.49 12.25 -69.11
N ASN A 76 25.17 12.37 -67.95
CA ASN A 76 26.28 13.29 -67.72
C ASN A 76 27.68 12.64 -67.62
N GLN A 77 27.87 11.37 -68.04
CA GLN A 77 29.17 10.72 -68.03
C GLN A 77 30.06 11.16 -69.23
N ARG A 78 30.45 12.41 -69.27
CA ARG A 78 31.69 12.88 -69.88
C ARG A 78 32.50 13.66 -68.87
N VAL A 79 32.66 13.15 -67.70
CA VAL A 79 33.66 13.67 -66.76
C VAL A 79 34.75 12.64 -66.67
N ALA A 80 35.87 12.94 -67.34
CA ALA A 80 37.12 12.23 -67.10
C ALA A 80 37.48 12.50 -65.63
N ILE A 81 37.31 11.50 -64.80
CA ILE A 81 37.80 11.54 -63.43
C ILE A 81 39.32 11.38 -63.52
N ALA A 82 40.05 12.51 -63.54
CA ALA A 82 41.43 12.49 -63.11
C ALA A 82 41.45 12.21 -61.62
N VAL A 83 41.41 10.96 -61.28
CA VAL A 83 41.58 10.50 -59.91
C VAL A 83 43.05 10.67 -59.59
N ASP A 84 43.42 11.76 -58.96
CA ASP A 84 44.69 11.87 -58.29
C ASP A 84 44.64 10.79 -57.16
N GLU A 85 45.43 9.72 -57.35
CA GLU A 85 45.57 8.65 -56.37
C GLU A 85 46.28 9.15 -55.12
N ARG A 86 45.62 10.02 -54.40
CA ARG A 86 46.01 10.32 -53.02
C ARG A 86 45.39 9.26 -52.13
N THR A 87 46.23 8.40 -51.59
CA THR A 87 45.84 7.57 -50.48
C THR A 87 45.22 8.49 -49.43
N PRO A 88 44.02 8.25 -48.95
CA PRO A 88 43.42 9.07 -47.95
C PRO A 88 44.29 9.03 -46.69
N ASP A 89 44.88 10.18 -46.34
CA ASP A 89 45.73 10.36 -45.16
C ASP A 89 44.96 10.16 -43.83
N GLU A 90 43.64 10.06 -43.91
CA GLU A 90 42.79 9.81 -42.76
C GLU A 90 41.94 8.56 -42.93
N LEU A 91 41.89 7.74 -41.91
CA LEU A 91 40.98 6.60 -41.83
C LEU A 91 39.52 7.06 -42.00
N SER A 92 38.90 6.69 -43.13
CA SER A 92 37.49 7.03 -43.41
C SER A 92 36.52 6.37 -42.41
N PHE A 93 36.91 5.24 -41.84
CA PHE A 93 36.19 4.50 -40.80
C PHE A 93 37.14 3.52 -40.08
N PRO A 94 37.08 3.38 -38.72
CA PRO A 94 36.22 4.10 -37.79
C PRO A 94 36.79 5.46 -37.38
N LYS A 95 35.98 6.52 -37.46
CA LYS A 95 36.34 7.84 -36.90
C LYS A 95 36.22 7.80 -35.37
N LEU A 96 37.30 7.46 -34.67
CA LEU A 96 37.33 7.32 -33.21
C LEU A 96 36.87 8.58 -32.48
N GLN A 97 37.17 9.78 -33.03
CA GLN A 97 36.73 11.05 -32.48
C GLN A 97 35.20 11.22 -32.40
N VAL A 98 34.44 10.55 -33.30
CA VAL A 98 32.98 10.56 -33.32
C VAL A 98 32.43 9.33 -32.61
N MET A 99 33.04 8.18 -32.81
CA MET A 99 32.52 6.90 -32.27
C MET A 99 32.69 6.80 -30.75
N LEU A 100 33.78 7.33 -30.18
CA LEU A 100 33.99 7.32 -28.73
C LEU A 100 32.92 8.15 -27.97
N PRO A 101 32.65 9.42 -28.33
CA PRO A 101 31.63 10.21 -27.66
C PRO A 101 30.22 9.65 -27.96
N ALA A 102 29.97 9.17 -29.18
CA ALA A 102 28.67 8.54 -29.51
C ALA A 102 28.44 7.24 -28.71
N GLY A 103 29.47 6.40 -28.58
CA GLY A 103 29.45 5.21 -27.74
C GLY A 103 29.20 5.52 -26.26
N LEU A 104 29.90 6.55 -25.75
CA LEU A 104 29.69 7.00 -24.37
C LEU A 104 28.26 7.49 -24.13
N ILE A 105 27.71 8.28 -25.04
CA ILE A 105 26.33 8.76 -24.97
C ILE A 105 25.35 7.58 -24.95
N LEU A 106 25.57 6.58 -25.81
CA LEU A 106 24.75 5.38 -25.87
C LEU A 106 24.76 4.58 -24.55
N VAL A 107 25.96 4.42 -23.97
CA VAL A 107 26.13 3.75 -22.67
C VAL A 107 25.39 4.53 -21.57
N VAL A 108 25.61 5.84 -21.51
CA VAL A 108 24.93 6.70 -20.52
C VAL A 108 23.41 6.64 -20.71
N ALA A 109 22.92 6.75 -21.94
CA ALA A 109 21.48 6.64 -22.26
C ALA A 109 20.92 5.27 -21.87
N GLY A 110 21.68 4.20 -22.11
CA GLY A 110 21.30 2.83 -21.72
C GLY A 110 21.22 2.65 -20.21
N VAL A 111 22.18 3.20 -19.46
CA VAL A 111 22.18 3.17 -18.00
C VAL A 111 21.00 3.97 -17.45
N VAL A 112 20.84 5.23 -17.91
CA VAL A 112 19.71 6.08 -17.48
C VAL A 112 18.37 5.43 -17.83
N GLY A 113 18.22 4.92 -19.06
CA GLY A 113 17.01 4.21 -19.47
C GLY A 113 16.70 2.99 -18.61
N SER A 114 17.74 2.22 -18.25
CA SER A 114 17.60 1.05 -17.36
C SER A 114 17.17 1.47 -15.94
N LEU A 115 17.73 2.56 -15.40
CA LEU A 115 17.35 3.08 -14.09
C LEU A 115 15.91 3.59 -14.08
N VAL A 116 15.51 4.34 -15.11
CA VAL A 116 14.12 4.82 -15.26
C VAL A 116 13.14 3.67 -15.41
N LEU A 117 13.48 2.67 -16.23
CA LEU A 117 12.64 1.49 -16.39
C LEU A 117 12.47 0.73 -15.08
N ARG A 118 13.55 0.56 -14.33
CA ARG A 118 13.52 -0.07 -13.00
C ARG A 118 12.63 0.70 -12.03
N GLU A 119 12.67 2.03 -12.05
CA GLU A 119 11.83 2.89 -11.19
C GLU A 119 10.35 2.79 -11.57
N ILE A 120 10.02 2.75 -12.87
CA ILE A 120 8.63 2.59 -13.35
C ILE A 120 8.06 1.23 -12.95
N VAL A 121 8.86 0.17 -12.99
CA VAL A 121 8.45 -1.19 -12.62
C VAL A 121 8.37 -1.38 -11.11
N ASP A 122 9.06 -0.55 -10.30
CA ASP A 122 9.04 -0.64 -8.85
C ASP A 122 7.70 -0.15 -8.28
N GLN A 123 6.83 -1.12 -7.94
CA GLN A 123 5.51 -0.89 -7.38
C GLN A 123 5.50 -0.85 -5.84
N ARG A 124 6.65 -0.71 -5.19
CA ARG A 124 6.72 -0.65 -3.73
C ARG A 124 6.15 0.64 -3.20
N ILE A 125 5.53 0.55 -2.04
CA ILE A 125 5.10 1.74 -1.29
C ILE A 125 6.34 2.40 -0.70
N LYS A 126 6.67 3.59 -1.15
CA LYS A 126 7.80 4.40 -0.66
C LYS A 126 7.34 5.48 0.30
N SER A 127 6.14 5.99 0.07
CA SER A 127 5.58 7.15 0.77
C SER A 127 4.06 7.04 0.93
N PRO A 128 3.44 7.88 1.76
CA PRO A 128 1.98 8.01 1.83
C PRO A 128 1.31 8.30 0.48
N ALA A 129 2.00 9.01 -0.43
CA ALA A 129 1.47 9.30 -1.75
C ALA A 129 1.18 8.02 -2.57
N ASP A 130 2.01 6.98 -2.41
CA ASP A 130 1.81 5.70 -3.09
C ASP A 130 0.56 4.97 -2.58
N VAL A 131 0.20 5.15 -1.31
CA VAL A 131 -1.04 4.60 -0.73
C VAL A 131 -2.26 5.29 -1.32
N ASN A 132 -2.19 6.60 -1.60
CA ASN A 132 -3.29 7.33 -2.22
C ASN A 132 -3.59 6.87 -3.66
N LEU A 133 -2.64 6.18 -4.32
CA LEU A 133 -2.86 5.55 -5.62
C LEU A 133 -3.68 4.25 -5.53
N ILE A 134 -3.87 3.70 -4.33
CA ILE A 134 -4.69 2.52 -4.10
C ILE A 134 -6.16 2.96 -3.97
N PRO A 135 -7.07 2.46 -4.83
CA PRO A 135 -8.48 2.83 -4.77
C PRO A 135 -9.09 2.64 -3.38
N LYS A 136 -9.81 3.64 -2.89
CA LYS A 136 -10.46 3.65 -1.56
C LYS A 136 -9.51 3.46 -0.36
N ALA A 137 -8.20 3.45 -0.54
CA ALA A 137 -7.27 3.46 0.58
C ALA A 137 -7.23 4.85 1.23
N ARG A 138 -7.07 4.85 2.55
CA ARG A 138 -6.90 6.08 3.33
C ARG A 138 -5.59 6.00 4.08
N VAL A 139 -4.79 7.03 3.99
CA VAL A 139 -3.59 7.17 4.83
C VAL A 139 -4.04 7.63 6.21
N LEU A 140 -3.71 6.84 7.23
CA LEU A 140 -3.93 7.20 8.63
C LEU A 140 -2.81 8.11 9.14
N GLY A 141 -1.59 7.84 8.69
CA GLY A 141 -0.40 8.57 9.04
C GLY A 141 0.86 7.87 8.53
N MET A 142 1.99 8.44 8.85
CA MET A 142 3.30 7.89 8.54
C MET A 142 4.24 8.00 9.74
N VAL A 143 5.18 7.07 9.82
CA VAL A 143 6.24 7.08 10.82
C VAL A 143 7.57 7.06 10.07
N PRO A 144 8.49 7.99 10.32
CA PRO A 144 9.79 8.01 9.69
C PRO A 144 10.65 6.81 10.11
N ASP A 145 11.69 6.54 9.34
CA ASP A 145 12.74 5.61 9.77
C ASP A 145 13.45 6.17 11.00
N ALA A 146 13.59 5.36 12.04
CA ALA A 146 14.17 5.78 13.31
C ALA A 146 15.64 6.24 13.18
N GLU A 147 16.37 5.69 12.19
CA GLU A 147 17.75 6.08 11.91
C GLU A 147 17.85 7.52 11.38
N GLU A 148 16.78 8.04 10.79
CA GLU A 148 16.71 9.39 10.23
C GLU A 148 16.08 10.42 11.18
N ASP A 149 15.64 10.01 12.37
CA ASP A 149 15.12 10.97 13.38
C ASP A 149 16.28 11.75 14.04
N PRO A 150 16.33 13.08 13.87
CA PRO A 150 17.39 13.92 14.45
C PRO A 150 17.49 13.82 15.97
N ALA A 151 16.44 13.38 16.67
CA ALA A 151 16.45 13.20 18.12
C ALA A 151 17.28 12.00 18.59
N GLY A 152 17.78 11.15 17.66
CA GLY A 152 18.60 9.99 17.98
C GLY A 152 17.84 8.93 18.76
N VAL A 153 16.93 8.22 18.08
CA VAL A 153 16.08 7.20 18.70
C VAL A 153 16.88 5.91 18.88
N SER A 154 17.23 5.56 20.11
CA SER A 154 17.92 4.31 20.44
C SER A 154 16.96 3.13 20.63
N ASN A 155 15.80 3.37 21.24
CA ASN A 155 14.74 2.37 21.41
C ASN A 155 13.52 2.74 20.59
N VAL A 156 13.41 2.15 19.42
CA VAL A 156 12.32 2.46 18.45
C VAL A 156 10.94 2.12 19.01
N ALA A 157 10.84 1.07 19.85
CA ALA A 157 9.57 0.67 20.45
C ALA A 157 9.05 1.68 21.49
N MET A 158 9.93 2.52 22.05
CA MET A 158 9.61 3.52 23.08
C MET A 158 9.94 4.94 22.64
N ALA A 159 10.05 5.18 21.33
CA ALA A 159 10.47 6.47 20.78
C ALA A 159 9.59 7.63 21.27
N PHE A 160 8.28 7.44 21.33
CA PHE A 160 7.35 8.46 21.82
C PHE A 160 7.59 8.83 23.27
N ARG A 161 7.87 7.84 24.13
CA ARG A 161 8.13 8.06 25.55
C ARG A 161 9.52 8.65 25.81
N ASP A 162 10.53 8.09 25.15
CA ASP A 162 11.93 8.37 25.43
C ASP A 162 12.42 9.65 24.72
N LYS A 163 11.77 10.05 23.64
CA LYS A 163 12.11 11.20 22.79
C LYS A 163 10.85 11.99 22.41
N ASP A 164 10.19 12.56 23.41
CA ASP A 164 8.91 13.27 23.27
C ASP A 164 8.95 14.46 22.29
N ARG A 165 10.12 15.06 22.06
CA ARG A 165 10.37 16.13 21.09
C ARG A 165 10.93 15.64 19.74
N GLY A 166 10.99 14.32 19.51
CA GLY A 166 11.43 13.73 18.24
C GLY A 166 10.38 13.86 17.13
N VAL A 167 10.83 13.77 15.89
CA VAL A 167 9.93 13.76 14.72
C VAL A 167 8.99 12.58 14.77
N MET A 168 9.48 11.41 15.21
CA MET A 168 8.62 10.23 15.42
C MET A 168 7.50 10.52 16.41
N ALA A 169 7.81 11.17 17.54
CA ALA A 169 6.80 11.50 18.55
C ALA A 169 5.72 12.42 17.96
N GLU A 170 6.11 13.40 17.14
CA GLU A 170 5.14 14.28 16.48
C GLU A 170 4.26 13.53 15.49
N CYS A 171 4.82 12.61 14.71
CA CYS A 171 4.04 11.74 13.83
C CYS A 171 3.00 10.92 14.63
N PHE A 172 3.37 10.36 15.77
CA PHE A 172 2.43 9.65 16.64
C PHE A 172 1.37 10.56 17.25
N ARG A 173 1.67 11.83 17.55
CA ARG A 173 0.66 12.82 17.97
C ARG A 173 -0.38 13.08 16.90
N GLN A 174 0.05 13.20 15.64
CA GLN A 174 -0.86 13.40 14.50
C GLN A 174 -1.71 12.15 14.22
N ILE A 175 -1.11 10.96 14.27
CA ILE A 175 -1.81 9.67 14.15
C ILE A 175 -2.84 9.54 15.26
N ARG A 176 -2.46 9.81 16.52
CA ARG A 176 -3.35 9.82 17.67
C ARG A 176 -4.55 10.74 17.47
N ALA A 177 -4.31 11.98 17.04
CA ALA A 177 -5.39 12.95 16.82
C ALA A 177 -6.40 12.42 15.79
N THR A 178 -5.91 11.79 14.72
CA THR A 178 -6.75 11.16 13.70
C THR A 178 -7.54 9.97 14.24
N ILE A 179 -6.91 9.12 15.04
CA ILE A 179 -7.57 7.96 15.68
C ILE A 179 -8.64 8.42 16.65
N ILE A 180 -8.33 9.32 17.58
CA ILE A 180 -9.28 9.83 18.59
C ILE A 180 -10.50 10.43 17.90
N LYS A 181 -10.30 11.25 16.86
CA LYS A 181 -11.41 11.85 16.12
C LYS A 181 -12.35 10.80 15.55
N ARG A 182 -11.81 9.74 14.94
CA ARG A 182 -12.62 8.69 14.30
C ARG A 182 -13.28 7.77 15.30
N THR A 183 -12.53 7.29 16.29
CA THR A 183 -13.05 6.37 17.32
C THR A 183 -14.12 7.03 18.17
N HIS A 184 -13.97 8.33 18.50
CA HIS A 184 -14.98 9.07 19.25
C HIS A 184 -16.29 9.23 18.47
N GLN A 185 -16.21 9.48 17.15
CA GLN A 185 -17.41 9.65 16.30
C GLN A 185 -18.24 8.36 16.19
N MET A 186 -17.60 7.21 16.21
CA MET A 186 -18.22 5.90 15.99
C MET A 186 -18.37 5.07 17.27
N GLY A 187 -17.86 5.55 18.40
CA GLY A 187 -17.88 4.81 19.66
C GLY A 187 -16.93 3.62 19.72
N HIS A 188 -15.93 3.56 18.82
CA HIS A 188 -14.97 2.46 18.76
C HIS A 188 -13.98 2.51 19.91
N LYS A 189 -13.78 1.38 20.57
CA LYS A 189 -12.80 1.22 21.65
C LYS A 189 -11.72 0.19 21.34
N THR A 190 -12.04 -0.90 20.61
CA THR A 190 -11.06 -1.93 20.26
C THR A 190 -10.54 -1.71 18.86
N ILE A 191 -9.22 -1.60 18.73
CA ILE A 191 -8.53 -1.34 17.47
C ILE A 191 -7.51 -2.45 17.23
N LEU A 192 -7.75 -3.26 16.20
CA LEU A 192 -6.75 -4.19 15.71
C LEU A 192 -5.67 -3.43 14.92
N VAL A 193 -4.42 -3.60 15.30
CA VAL A 193 -3.29 -3.07 14.55
C VAL A 193 -2.51 -4.24 13.98
N VAL A 194 -2.55 -4.39 12.67
CA VAL A 194 -1.99 -5.57 12.00
C VAL A 194 -0.95 -5.16 10.95
N GLY A 195 0.16 -5.88 10.92
CA GLY A 195 1.17 -5.71 9.86
C GLY A 195 0.76 -6.40 8.57
N GLY A 196 1.06 -5.81 7.42
CA GLY A 196 0.89 -6.48 6.12
C GLY A 196 1.80 -7.71 6.03
N THR A 197 3.10 -7.52 6.27
CA THR A 197 4.14 -8.56 6.24
C THR A 197 4.89 -8.64 7.56
N PRO A 198 5.62 -9.76 7.79
CA PRO A 198 6.57 -9.84 8.90
C PRO A 198 7.59 -8.70 8.86
N GLY A 199 7.77 -8.01 9.99
CA GLY A 199 8.67 -6.87 10.07
C GLY A 199 8.06 -5.53 9.62
N ALA A 200 6.74 -5.45 9.34
CA ALA A 200 6.06 -4.18 9.06
C ALA A 200 6.13 -3.19 10.24
N GLY A 201 6.37 -3.68 11.46
CA GLY A 201 6.55 -2.85 12.64
C GLY A 201 5.26 -2.58 13.43
N ALA A 202 4.21 -3.40 13.27
CA ALA A 202 2.96 -3.24 13.99
C ALA A 202 3.15 -3.18 15.50
N THR A 203 3.94 -4.08 16.09
CA THR A 203 4.27 -4.11 17.53
C THR A 203 4.89 -2.78 18.00
N THR A 204 5.85 -2.25 17.24
CA THR A 204 6.49 -0.95 17.49
C THR A 204 5.50 0.23 17.38
N VAL A 205 4.62 0.16 16.38
CA VAL A 205 3.57 1.17 16.21
C VAL A 205 2.61 1.15 17.41
N ILE A 206 2.20 -0.03 17.86
CA ILE A 206 1.28 -0.19 18.99
C ILE A 206 1.89 0.38 20.27
N SER A 207 3.13 0.06 20.60
CA SER A 207 3.77 0.53 21.84
C SER A 207 3.90 2.05 21.87
N ASN A 208 4.31 2.69 20.78
CA ASN A 208 4.37 4.15 20.69
C ASN A 208 2.98 4.80 20.69
N LEU A 209 2.02 4.19 19.98
CA LEU A 209 0.64 4.69 19.93
C LEU A 209 -0.05 4.61 21.30
N ALA A 210 0.24 3.56 22.09
CA ALA A 210 -0.29 3.41 23.44
C ALA A 210 0.14 4.61 24.33
N TYR A 211 1.44 4.94 24.33
CA TYR A 211 1.91 6.11 25.06
C TYR A 211 1.39 7.44 24.48
N ALA A 212 1.27 7.53 23.17
CA ALA A 212 0.69 8.70 22.54
C ALA A 212 -0.79 8.92 22.96
N LEU A 213 -1.58 7.86 23.06
CA LEU A 213 -2.97 7.91 23.51
C LEU A 213 -3.07 8.21 25.01
N ALA A 214 -2.18 7.63 25.83
CA ALA A 214 -2.08 7.90 27.26
C ALA A 214 -1.75 9.38 27.55
N ALA A 215 -0.88 9.97 26.75
CA ALA A 215 -0.57 11.41 26.82
C ALA A 215 -1.76 12.32 26.46
N ALA A 216 -2.83 11.77 25.86
CA ALA A 216 -4.10 12.44 25.63
C ALA A 216 -5.17 12.03 26.66
N ASP A 217 -4.76 11.63 27.84
CA ASP A 217 -5.60 11.29 28.98
C ASP A 217 -6.51 10.07 28.77
N ARG A 218 -6.10 9.10 27.89
CA ARG A 218 -6.83 7.86 27.65
C ARG A 218 -6.21 6.71 28.44
N ARG A 219 -7.05 5.90 29.07
CA ARG A 219 -6.63 4.61 29.64
C ARG A 219 -6.54 3.60 28.51
N VAL A 220 -5.35 3.08 28.28
CA VAL A 220 -5.03 2.20 27.14
C VAL A 220 -4.66 0.83 27.64
N LEU A 221 -5.28 -0.21 27.06
CA LEU A 221 -4.84 -1.58 27.20
C LEU A 221 -4.20 -2.04 25.88
N VAL A 222 -3.00 -2.59 25.97
CA VAL A 222 -2.36 -3.28 24.85
C VAL A 222 -2.52 -4.78 25.06
N ILE A 223 -3.06 -5.49 24.08
CA ILE A 223 -3.21 -6.96 24.11
C ILE A 223 -2.31 -7.56 23.03
N ASP A 224 -1.34 -8.36 23.42
CA ASP A 224 -0.51 -9.14 22.47
C ASP A 224 -1.21 -10.45 22.11
N ALA A 225 -1.91 -10.46 20.99
CA ALA A 225 -2.53 -11.65 20.41
C ALA A 225 -1.65 -12.34 19.37
N ASN A 226 -0.40 -11.89 19.19
CA ASN A 226 0.58 -12.53 18.33
C ASN A 226 1.29 -13.69 19.06
N THR A 227 0.58 -14.76 19.36
CA THR A 227 1.11 -15.91 20.06
C THR A 227 2.22 -16.64 19.28
N ARG A 228 2.32 -16.44 17.96
CA ARG A 228 3.36 -17.03 17.11
C ARG A 228 4.73 -16.39 17.32
N ARG A 229 4.77 -15.08 17.38
CA ARG A 229 5.99 -14.27 17.57
C ARG A 229 5.68 -13.07 18.48
N PRO A 230 5.48 -13.31 19.79
CA PRO A 230 5.14 -12.25 20.74
C PRO A 230 6.21 -11.17 20.75
N GLY A 231 5.79 -9.92 20.82
CA GLY A 231 6.69 -8.78 20.78
C GLY A 231 6.45 -7.75 21.87
N GLN A 232 5.23 -7.62 22.38
CA GLN A 232 4.87 -6.56 23.32
C GLN A 232 5.59 -6.71 24.66
N HIS A 233 5.81 -7.94 25.15
CA HIS A 233 6.59 -8.16 26.38
C HIS A 233 8.01 -7.56 26.28
N LYS A 234 8.66 -7.67 25.13
CA LYS A 234 10.00 -7.08 24.89
C LYS A 234 9.91 -5.57 24.75
N ALA A 235 8.91 -5.08 24.01
CA ALA A 235 8.73 -3.66 23.78
C ALA A 235 8.50 -2.91 25.10
N PHE A 236 7.70 -3.47 26.02
CA PHE A 236 7.40 -2.83 27.31
C PHE A 236 8.33 -3.27 28.46
N GLY A 237 9.25 -4.23 28.21
CA GLY A 237 10.15 -4.75 29.26
C GLY A 237 9.41 -5.57 30.33
N MET A 238 8.44 -6.38 29.91
CA MET A 238 7.54 -7.14 30.79
C MET A 238 7.74 -8.63 30.69
N ASN A 239 7.16 -9.38 31.64
CA ASN A 239 7.14 -10.82 31.59
C ASN A 239 6.26 -11.33 30.43
N GLU A 240 6.69 -12.36 29.73
CA GLU A 240 5.92 -12.94 28.63
C GLU A 240 4.67 -13.68 29.14
N ALA A 241 4.75 -14.34 30.29
CA ALA A 241 3.67 -15.10 30.92
C ALA A 241 3.51 -14.71 32.42
N PRO A 242 2.30 -14.84 33.01
CA PRO A 242 1.06 -15.22 32.35
C PRO A 242 0.52 -14.09 31.45
N GLY A 243 -0.31 -14.44 30.46
CA GLY A 243 -0.87 -13.48 29.49
C GLY A 243 -2.16 -13.96 28.83
N LEU A 244 -2.40 -13.50 27.61
CA LEU A 244 -3.64 -13.76 26.87
C LEU A 244 -3.92 -15.26 26.70
N ALA A 245 -2.91 -16.04 26.35
CA ALA A 245 -3.04 -17.49 26.15
C ALA A 245 -3.51 -18.19 27.44
N ASP A 246 -3.04 -17.74 28.60
CA ASP A 246 -3.43 -18.30 29.91
C ASP A 246 -4.90 -17.95 30.25
N VAL A 247 -5.39 -16.78 29.84
CA VAL A 247 -6.80 -16.43 29.95
C VAL A 247 -7.66 -17.27 29.00
N LEU A 248 -7.21 -17.43 27.75
CA LEU A 248 -7.89 -18.28 26.76
C LEU A 248 -7.89 -19.77 27.15
N ALA A 249 -6.90 -20.21 27.92
CA ALA A 249 -6.86 -21.54 28.51
C ALA A 249 -7.80 -21.70 29.73
N GLY A 250 -8.33 -20.58 30.27
CA GLY A 250 -9.18 -20.59 31.46
C GLY A 250 -8.41 -20.74 32.78
N THR A 251 -7.08 -20.63 32.76
CA THR A 251 -6.22 -20.75 33.96
C THR A 251 -6.11 -19.42 34.73
N HIS A 252 -6.35 -18.31 34.06
CA HIS A 252 -6.29 -16.96 34.64
C HIS A 252 -7.48 -16.11 34.18
N THR A 253 -7.79 -15.05 34.95
CA THR A 253 -8.73 -14.00 34.55
C THR A 253 -7.99 -12.90 33.79
N LEU A 254 -8.69 -12.11 32.99
CA LEU A 254 -8.09 -10.96 32.29
C LEU A 254 -7.40 -10.01 33.28
N SER A 255 -8.06 -9.65 34.38
CA SER A 255 -7.50 -8.79 35.41
C SER A 255 -6.26 -9.36 36.12
N GLY A 256 -6.15 -10.69 36.18
CA GLY A 256 -5.00 -11.39 36.79
C GLY A 256 -3.73 -11.39 35.94
N VAL A 257 -3.86 -11.14 34.63
CA VAL A 257 -2.71 -11.15 33.69
C VAL A 257 -2.32 -9.76 33.20
N VAL A 258 -3.11 -8.73 33.57
CA VAL A 258 -2.79 -7.33 33.22
C VAL A 258 -1.52 -6.90 33.97
N GLN A 259 -0.52 -6.46 33.21
CA GLN A 259 0.72 -5.90 33.73
C GLN A 259 0.72 -4.38 33.57
N ARG A 260 1.00 -3.67 34.67
CA ARG A 260 1.05 -2.21 34.67
C ARG A 260 2.39 -1.71 34.19
N THR A 261 2.40 -0.69 33.30
CA THR A 261 3.62 -0.02 32.90
C THR A 261 4.02 1.06 33.91
N ALA A 262 5.16 1.73 33.66
CA ALA A 262 5.55 2.93 34.42
C ALA A 262 4.56 4.08 34.23
N ASP A 263 3.84 4.15 33.12
CA ASP A 263 2.74 5.09 32.89
C ASP A 263 1.43 4.48 33.42
N LYS A 264 0.83 5.14 34.40
CA LYS A 264 -0.40 4.67 35.05
C LYS A 264 -1.61 4.51 34.11
N LYS A 265 -1.51 4.99 32.87
CA LYS A 265 -2.58 4.93 31.86
C LYS A 265 -2.35 3.89 30.79
N VAL A 266 -1.21 3.19 30.79
CA VAL A 266 -0.92 2.12 29.84
C VAL A 266 -0.73 0.82 30.58
N ASP A 267 -1.61 -0.12 30.32
CA ASP A 267 -1.51 -1.49 30.81
C ASP A 267 -1.31 -2.45 29.62
N VAL A 268 -0.70 -3.60 29.90
CA VAL A 268 -0.34 -4.58 28.88
C VAL A 268 -0.78 -5.98 29.29
N VAL A 269 -1.42 -6.68 28.37
CA VAL A 269 -1.61 -8.13 28.43
C VAL A 269 -0.67 -8.73 27.40
N THR A 270 0.33 -9.43 27.87
CA THR A 270 1.31 -10.14 27.02
C THR A 270 0.71 -11.39 26.41
N ALA A 271 1.41 -12.03 25.49
CA ALA A 271 0.86 -13.20 24.79
C ALA A 271 0.62 -14.40 25.71
N GLY A 272 1.42 -14.54 26.76
CA GLY A 272 1.28 -15.64 27.72
C GLY A 272 2.05 -16.90 27.32
N SER A 273 1.72 -18.02 27.95
CA SER A 273 2.33 -19.33 27.74
C SER A 273 2.06 -19.84 26.33
N ARG A 274 3.07 -20.44 25.68
CA ARG A 274 2.95 -20.89 24.28
C ARG A 274 2.45 -22.32 24.19
N GLU A 275 1.16 -22.51 24.01
CA GLU A 275 0.58 -23.82 23.70
C GLU A 275 0.10 -23.90 22.24
N LYS A 276 0.15 -25.10 21.64
CA LYS A 276 -0.26 -25.31 20.23
C LYS A 276 -1.73 -25.00 19.94
N ARG A 277 -2.60 -25.02 20.96
CA ARG A 277 -4.06 -24.78 20.83
C ARG A 277 -4.47 -23.32 20.94
N ASP A 278 -3.56 -22.41 21.28
CA ASP A 278 -3.90 -21.01 21.53
C ASP A 278 -4.38 -20.27 20.29
N LEU A 279 -3.89 -20.68 19.12
CA LEU A 279 -4.28 -20.08 17.85
C LEU A 279 -5.76 -20.26 17.53
N GLU A 280 -6.31 -21.47 17.77
CA GLU A 280 -7.73 -21.74 17.51
C GLU A 280 -8.63 -20.98 18.49
N ARG A 281 -8.14 -20.79 19.72
CA ARG A 281 -8.88 -20.09 20.78
C ARG A 281 -9.05 -18.59 20.51
N LEU A 282 -8.15 -17.95 19.76
CA LEU A 282 -8.27 -16.55 19.33
C LEU A 282 -9.54 -16.29 18.48
N SER A 283 -10.05 -17.33 17.83
CA SER A 283 -11.26 -17.26 17.00
C SER A 283 -12.55 -17.66 17.74
N THR A 284 -12.50 -17.88 19.07
CA THR A 284 -13.65 -18.31 19.87
C THR A 284 -14.44 -17.13 20.46
N GLU A 285 -15.65 -17.42 20.97
CA GLU A 285 -16.46 -16.46 21.73
C GLU A 285 -15.78 -15.97 23.01
N LEU A 286 -14.85 -16.76 23.56
CA LEU A 286 -14.06 -16.34 24.73
C LEU A 286 -13.22 -15.10 24.43
N MET A 287 -12.61 -15.01 23.24
CA MET A 287 -11.91 -13.79 22.85
C MET A 287 -12.86 -12.58 22.73
N THR A 288 -14.09 -12.81 22.27
CA THR A 288 -15.12 -11.75 22.23
C THR A 288 -15.46 -11.26 23.65
N SER A 289 -15.58 -12.15 24.63
CA SER A 289 -15.83 -11.77 26.03
C SER A 289 -14.64 -11.01 26.63
N ILE A 290 -13.40 -11.45 26.37
CA ILE A 290 -12.19 -10.75 26.81
C ILE A 290 -12.16 -9.31 26.28
N LEU A 291 -12.44 -9.13 24.98
CA LEU A 291 -12.48 -7.79 24.38
C LEU A 291 -13.62 -6.93 24.96
N ARG A 292 -14.75 -7.53 25.34
CA ARG A 292 -15.84 -6.82 26.00
C ARG A 292 -15.42 -6.34 27.40
N ASP A 293 -14.86 -7.22 28.21
CA ASP A 293 -14.37 -6.88 29.55
C ASP A 293 -13.29 -5.79 29.48
N ALA A 294 -12.43 -5.85 28.48
CA ALA A 294 -11.41 -4.82 28.22
C ALA A 294 -12.03 -3.47 27.86
N LYS A 295 -13.09 -3.44 27.02
CA LYS A 295 -13.83 -2.20 26.66
C LYS A 295 -14.49 -1.53 27.85
N ASP A 296 -14.92 -2.30 28.83
CA ASP A 296 -15.60 -1.75 30.03
C ASP A 296 -14.58 -1.09 30.96
N ALA A 297 -13.35 -1.61 31.01
CA ALA A 297 -12.30 -1.13 31.89
C ALA A 297 -11.44 -0.01 31.29
N TYR A 298 -11.30 0.04 29.95
CA TYR A 298 -10.39 0.96 29.25
C TYR A 298 -11.10 1.84 28.23
N ASP A 299 -10.49 2.97 27.91
CA ASP A 299 -11.00 3.90 26.91
C ASP A 299 -10.64 3.44 25.51
N ILE A 300 -9.46 2.85 25.33
CA ILE A 300 -8.96 2.29 24.09
C ILE A 300 -8.22 0.98 24.37
N VAL A 301 -8.48 -0.04 23.54
CA VAL A 301 -7.81 -1.33 23.55
C VAL A 301 -7.11 -1.53 22.21
N LEU A 302 -5.79 -1.63 22.23
CA LEU A 302 -4.97 -1.92 21.05
C LEU A 302 -4.65 -3.40 21.02
N VAL A 303 -4.97 -4.09 19.93
CA VAL A 303 -4.74 -5.52 19.77
C VAL A 303 -3.65 -5.74 18.74
N ASP A 304 -2.52 -6.34 19.16
CA ASP A 304 -1.43 -6.78 18.29
C ASP A 304 -1.71 -8.19 17.77
N THR A 305 -1.39 -8.45 16.51
CA THR A 305 -1.59 -9.78 15.93
C THR A 305 -0.49 -10.13 14.92
N ALA A 306 -0.43 -11.42 14.58
CA ALA A 306 0.45 -11.88 13.52
C ALA A 306 0.14 -11.19 12.17
N PRO A 307 1.14 -10.96 11.31
CA PRO A 307 0.94 -10.32 10.02
C PRO A 307 -0.07 -11.07 9.13
N MET A 308 -0.87 -10.31 8.37
CA MET A 308 -1.96 -10.88 7.55
C MET A 308 -1.49 -11.90 6.52
N VAL A 309 -0.31 -11.69 5.92
CA VAL A 309 0.22 -12.60 4.87
C VAL A 309 0.55 -13.99 5.42
N VAL A 310 0.84 -14.09 6.72
CA VAL A 310 1.30 -15.35 7.33
C VAL A 310 0.28 -16.00 8.25
N SER A 311 -0.82 -15.31 8.58
CA SER A 311 -1.79 -15.83 9.53
C SER A 311 -3.23 -15.39 9.21
N GLY A 312 -4.16 -16.33 9.17
CA GLY A 312 -5.59 -16.06 9.09
C GLY A 312 -6.20 -15.54 10.39
N ASP A 313 -5.47 -15.63 11.52
CA ASP A 313 -5.95 -15.22 12.86
C ASP A 313 -6.27 -13.72 12.89
N ALA A 314 -5.53 -12.92 12.11
CA ALA A 314 -5.75 -11.48 11.99
C ALA A 314 -7.19 -11.16 11.50
N MET A 315 -7.73 -11.94 10.56
CA MET A 315 -9.10 -11.75 10.05
C MET A 315 -10.15 -12.12 11.09
N GLY A 316 -9.90 -13.22 11.82
CA GLY A 316 -10.76 -13.65 12.93
C GLY A 316 -10.83 -12.61 14.05
N LEU A 317 -9.68 -12.00 14.40
CA LEU A 317 -9.61 -10.91 15.38
C LEU A 317 -10.21 -9.61 14.84
N ALA A 318 -9.98 -9.27 13.56
CA ALA A 318 -10.60 -8.11 12.94
C ALA A 318 -12.13 -8.16 13.03
N ALA A 319 -12.74 -9.32 12.82
CA ALA A 319 -14.18 -9.48 12.93
C ALA A 319 -14.75 -9.22 14.35
N ARG A 320 -13.90 -9.25 15.38
CA ARG A 320 -14.26 -9.05 16.79
C ARG A 320 -13.90 -7.68 17.34
N CYS A 321 -13.02 -6.96 16.67
CA CYS A 321 -12.65 -5.58 17.00
C CYS A 321 -13.65 -4.59 16.38
N ASP A 322 -13.71 -3.37 16.94
CA ASP A 322 -14.53 -2.30 16.38
C ASP A 322 -13.89 -1.70 15.13
N ALA A 323 -12.56 -1.60 15.13
CA ALA A 323 -11.81 -0.98 14.05
C ALA A 323 -10.49 -1.72 13.76
N SER A 324 -9.91 -1.47 12.59
CA SER A 324 -8.63 -2.02 12.17
C SER A 324 -7.70 -0.97 11.56
N ILE A 325 -6.40 -1.13 11.76
CA ILE A 325 -5.32 -0.34 11.16
C ILE A 325 -4.35 -1.29 10.47
N LEU A 326 -4.07 -1.08 9.20
CA LEU A 326 -3.05 -1.82 8.47
C LEU A 326 -1.72 -1.08 8.53
N VAL A 327 -0.70 -1.71 9.07
CA VAL A 327 0.67 -1.18 9.08
C VAL A 327 1.45 -1.78 7.93
N VAL A 328 2.02 -0.92 7.10
CA VAL A 328 2.87 -1.29 5.97
C VAL A 328 4.25 -0.69 6.12
N ARG A 329 5.29 -1.43 5.77
CA ARG A 329 6.66 -0.94 5.81
C ARG A 329 7.04 -0.33 4.47
N ALA A 330 7.49 0.92 4.51
CA ALA A 330 8.01 1.60 3.34
C ALA A 330 9.14 0.79 2.68
N MET A 331 9.23 0.81 1.36
CA MET A 331 10.20 0.12 0.53
C MET A 331 10.14 -1.43 0.54
N HIS A 332 9.16 -2.03 1.26
CA HIS A 332 9.03 -3.50 1.37
C HIS A 332 7.79 -4.02 0.64
N GLU A 333 6.61 -3.48 0.97
CA GLU A 333 5.35 -3.97 0.39
C GLU A 333 5.04 -3.33 -0.95
N LYS A 334 4.50 -4.14 -1.87
CA LYS A 334 4.00 -3.69 -3.17
C LYS A 334 2.57 -3.18 -3.07
N ARG A 335 2.21 -2.14 -3.83
CA ARG A 335 0.87 -1.55 -3.87
C ARG A 335 -0.24 -2.57 -4.09
N GLY A 336 -0.06 -3.51 -5.01
CA GLY A 336 -1.05 -4.55 -5.29
C GLY A 336 -1.33 -5.47 -4.10
N MET A 337 -0.30 -5.85 -3.33
CA MET A 337 -0.46 -6.63 -2.11
C MET A 337 -1.20 -5.83 -1.04
N VAL A 338 -0.82 -4.58 -0.81
CA VAL A 338 -1.46 -3.72 0.18
C VAL A 338 -2.92 -3.43 -0.18
N ALA A 339 -3.22 -3.26 -1.48
CA ALA A 339 -4.59 -3.13 -1.97
C ALA A 339 -5.45 -4.36 -1.61
N ARG A 340 -4.91 -5.56 -1.81
CA ARG A 340 -5.57 -6.81 -1.43
C ARG A 340 -5.82 -6.88 0.08
N LEU A 341 -4.77 -6.70 0.90
CA LEU A 341 -4.90 -6.78 2.37
C LEU A 341 -5.87 -5.74 2.92
N ARG A 342 -5.87 -4.54 2.35
CA ARG A 342 -6.85 -3.50 2.69
C ARG A 342 -8.28 -3.92 2.33
N ASN A 343 -8.49 -4.55 1.17
CA ASN A 343 -9.81 -5.05 0.78
C ASN A 343 -10.27 -6.16 1.74
N ASP A 344 -9.40 -7.11 2.04
CA ASP A 344 -9.68 -8.18 3.00
C ASP A 344 -10.14 -7.59 4.35
N LEU A 345 -9.46 -6.55 4.87
CA LEU A 345 -9.87 -5.85 6.10
C LEU A 345 -11.16 -5.05 5.96
N ALA A 346 -11.45 -4.51 4.77
CA ALA A 346 -12.67 -3.74 4.54
C ALA A 346 -13.92 -4.62 4.39
N ASP A 347 -13.73 -5.90 4.05
CA ASP A 347 -14.81 -6.88 3.91
C ASP A 347 -15.23 -7.47 5.26
N VAL A 348 -14.50 -7.16 6.33
CA VAL A 348 -14.84 -7.58 7.70
C VAL A 348 -15.73 -6.54 8.36
N ARG A 349 -16.41 -6.93 9.45
CA ARG A 349 -17.30 -6.06 10.23
C ARG A 349 -16.59 -4.84 10.84
N ALA A 350 -15.30 -4.96 11.17
CA ALA A 350 -14.52 -3.86 11.76
C ALA A 350 -14.35 -2.69 10.76
N GLU A 351 -14.51 -1.46 11.24
CA GLU A 351 -14.19 -0.30 10.40
C GLU A 351 -12.69 -0.24 10.10
N HIS A 352 -12.31 -0.29 8.83
CA HIS A 352 -10.93 -0.07 8.44
C HIS A 352 -10.59 1.43 8.50
N LEU A 353 -9.89 1.86 9.57
CA LEU A 353 -9.53 3.26 9.78
C LEU A 353 -8.54 3.79 8.74
N GLY A 354 -7.67 2.92 8.24
CA GLY A 354 -6.73 3.29 7.18
C GLY A 354 -5.39 2.58 7.31
N ILE A 355 -4.46 3.02 6.46
CA ILE A 355 -3.11 2.47 6.32
C ILE A 355 -2.11 3.41 7.00
N LEU A 356 -1.24 2.85 7.84
CA LEU A 356 -0.12 3.54 8.44
C LEU A 356 1.17 3.09 7.74
N VAL A 357 1.91 4.04 7.17
CA VAL A 357 3.18 3.75 6.50
C VAL A 357 4.32 3.93 7.49
N ASN A 358 5.01 2.85 7.80
CA ASN A 358 6.10 2.80 8.78
C ASN A 358 7.47 2.73 8.11
N GLY A 359 8.48 3.37 8.69
CA GLY A 359 9.86 3.36 8.21
C GLY A 359 10.05 4.15 6.92
N VAL A 360 9.37 5.28 6.78
CA VAL A 360 9.48 6.14 5.60
C VAL A 360 10.82 6.87 5.63
N LYS A 361 11.62 6.71 4.57
CA LYS A 361 12.91 7.39 4.44
C LYS A 361 12.77 8.76 3.77
N SER A 362 13.60 9.70 4.17
CA SER A 362 13.64 11.06 3.60
C SER A 362 13.91 11.08 2.09
N ALA A 363 14.63 10.07 1.58
CA ALA A 363 14.89 9.88 0.15
C ALA A 363 13.62 9.52 -0.65
N ALA A 364 12.53 9.09 -0.01
CA ALA A 364 11.28 8.72 -0.67
C ALA A 364 10.45 9.91 -1.18
N GLY A 365 10.88 11.12 -0.94
CA GLY A 365 10.25 12.33 -1.49
C GLY A 365 10.63 13.60 -0.74
N GLY A 366 10.90 14.68 -1.48
CA GLY A 366 11.39 15.96 -0.96
C GLY A 366 10.50 16.61 0.13
N TYR A 367 9.21 16.32 0.11
CA TYR A 367 8.25 16.81 1.10
C TYR A 367 8.53 16.26 2.51
N MET A 368 8.95 15.00 2.62
CA MET A 368 9.27 14.38 3.90
C MET A 368 10.49 15.03 4.55
N LYS A 369 11.57 15.19 3.80
CA LYS A 369 12.81 15.82 4.28
C LYS A 369 12.58 17.27 4.73
N SER A 370 11.79 18.02 3.97
CA SER A 370 11.42 19.40 4.28
C SER A 370 10.57 19.49 5.55
N ASN A 371 9.58 18.59 5.74
CA ASN A 371 8.75 18.56 6.94
C ASN A 371 9.53 18.12 8.18
N MET A 372 10.38 17.09 8.08
CA MET A 372 11.25 16.67 9.19
C MET A 372 12.17 17.79 9.63
N LYS A 373 12.78 18.49 8.68
CA LYS A 373 13.65 19.63 8.95
C LYS A 373 12.86 20.79 9.59
N ALA A 374 11.72 21.15 9.04
CA ALA A 374 10.86 22.21 9.58
C ALA A 374 10.35 21.89 10.99
N THR A 375 9.94 20.63 11.24
CA THR A 375 9.50 20.20 12.58
C THR A 375 10.65 20.29 13.58
N HIS A 376 11.84 19.84 13.20
CA HIS A 376 13.03 19.91 14.06
C HIS A 376 13.46 21.35 14.32
N GLU A 377 13.51 22.21 13.31
CA GLU A 377 13.84 23.63 13.45
C GLU A 377 12.83 24.36 14.34
N TYR A 378 11.53 24.10 14.15
CA TYR A 378 10.49 24.71 14.97
C TYR A 378 10.59 24.30 16.45
N GLN A 379 10.98 23.05 16.74
CA GLN A 379 11.14 22.55 18.10
C GLN A 379 12.45 23.03 18.76
N THR A 380 13.49 23.30 17.96
CA THR A 380 14.81 23.75 18.48
C THR A 380 14.94 25.26 18.58
N GLN A 381 14.18 26.05 17.82
CA GLN A 381 14.19 27.53 17.86
C GLN A 381 13.34 28.11 18.99
N GLY A 382 12.64 27.31 19.78
CA GLY A 382 11.81 27.74 20.90
C GLY A 382 12.55 27.87 22.24
N HIS A 383 13.89 28.02 22.22
CA HIS A 383 14.72 28.27 23.40
C HIS A 383 15.62 29.49 23.19
#